data_df1f804af285aa2f838a1bed9c994bf1
#
_entry.id   df1f804af285aa2f838a1bed9c994bf1
#
_cell.length_a   1.000
_cell.length_b   1.000
_cell.length_c   1.000
_cell.angle_alpha   90.00
_cell.angle_beta   90.00
_cell.angle_gamma   90.00
#
_symmetry.space_group_name_H-M   'P 1'
#
loop_
_entity.id
_entity.type
_entity.pdbx_description
1 polymer ?
#
loop_
_entity_poly.entity_id
_entity_poly.type
_entity_poly.pdbx_seq_one_letter_code
_entity_poly.pdbx_strand_id
1 'polypeptide(L)'
;MAAAIPILIISIDFEGSYQVKNNREGIFKRCWGALRKPSAKYSLLTLLVLGFFGGIIFWGGFNTAMEATNKLEFCIGCHEMRDTVYQEYKQTIHYSNRTGVRAVCSDCHVPKDWTHKMIRKAQASFEVWGKLTGDVDTPEKFEAKRMQLATHEWARMKASGSAECLNCHNFDAMSSELQKQTPYKKHMQAKAEGKICIDCHKGIAHHLPKEYVDPDE
;
A
#
# COMPACT_ATOMS: atom_id res chain seq x y z
N MET A 1 -32.68 14.51 -8.19
CA MET A 1 -33.03 13.42 -7.24
C MET A 1 -32.82 13.97 -5.84
N ALA A 2 -33.89 14.25 -5.12
CA ALA A 2 -33.83 14.88 -3.80
C ALA A 2 -33.56 13.81 -2.74
N ALA A 3 -32.51 14.01 -1.97
CA ALA A 3 -32.21 13.17 -0.82
C ALA A 3 -33.22 13.47 0.30
N ALA A 4 -34.00 12.45 0.68
CA ALA A 4 -34.94 12.56 1.78
C ALA A 4 -34.18 12.64 3.12
N ILE A 5 -34.27 13.78 3.78
CA ILE A 5 -33.78 13.98 5.15
C ILE A 5 -34.72 13.21 6.09
N PRO A 6 -34.23 12.34 6.99
CA PRO A 6 -35.11 11.66 7.95
C PRO A 6 -35.67 12.65 8.95
N ILE A 7 -37.01 12.81 8.93
CA ILE A 7 -37.73 13.62 9.91
C ILE A 7 -37.68 12.90 11.25
N LEU A 8 -37.06 13.56 12.22
CA LEU A 8 -37.05 13.13 13.62
C LEU A 8 -38.42 13.45 14.23
N ILE A 9 -39.28 12.45 14.41
CA ILE A 9 -40.55 12.62 15.13
C ILE A 9 -40.28 12.49 16.63
N ILE A 10 -40.38 13.59 17.34
CA ILE A 10 -40.31 13.61 18.80
C ILE A 10 -41.74 13.52 19.35
N SER A 11 -42.08 12.41 19.97
CA SER A 11 -43.31 12.26 20.76
C SER A 11 -42.95 12.46 22.23
N ILE A 12 -43.65 13.38 22.89
CA ILE A 12 -43.47 13.66 24.32
C ILE A 12 -44.66 13.02 25.03
N ASP A 13 -44.40 11.99 25.83
CA ASP A 13 -45.40 11.43 26.74
C ASP A 13 -45.33 12.15 28.07
N PHE A 14 -46.48 12.34 28.73
CA PHE A 14 -46.71 13.22 29.87
C PHE A 14 -45.96 12.82 31.17
N GLU A 15 -45.16 11.74 31.17
CA GLU A 15 -44.37 11.27 32.32
C GLU A 15 -42.86 11.59 32.22
N GLY A 16 -42.43 12.49 31.36
CA GLY A 16 -41.10 13.10 31.40
C GLY A 16 -39.89 12.19 31.17
N SER A 17 -40.03 10.99 30.61
CA SER A 17 -38.91 10.16 30.22
C SER A 17 -38.61 10.26 28.71
N TYR A 18 -37.44 10.79 28.37
CA TYR A 18 -36.94 10.88 27.00
C TYR A 18 -36.55 9.44 26.52
N GLN A 19 -37.38 8.87 25.69
CA GLN A 19 -37.04 7.63 24.96
C GLN A 19 -36.57 7.98 23.54
N VAL A 20 -35.24 8.03 23.33
CA VAL A 20 -34.66 8.12 22.00
C VAL A 20 -34.81 6.75 21.30
N LYS A 21 -35.87 6.59 20.55
CA LYS A 21 -36.08 5.37 19.75
C LYS A 21 -35.02 5.29 18.63
N ASN A 22 -34.02 4.45 18.85
CA ASN A 22 -32.90 4.27 17.93
C ASN A 22 -33.40 3.57 16.63
N ASN A 23 -33.73 4.37 15.63
CA ASN A 23 -34.32 3.90 14.35
C ASN A 23 -33.29 3.12 13.47
N ARG A 24 -32.01 3.08 13.84
CA ARG A 24 -30.96 2.35 13.10
C ARG A 24 -31.14 0.83 13.16
N GLU A 25 -31.59 0.30 14.30
CA GLU A 25 -31.86 -1.15 14.38
C GLU A 25 -33.03 -1.59 13.48
N GLY A 26 -34.03 -0.74 13.31
CA GLY A 26 -35.18 -1.04 12.44
C GLY A 26 -34.80 -1.13 10.95
N ILE A 27 -33.90 -0.26 10.47
CA ILE A 27 -33.45 -0.25 9.08
C ILE A 27 -32.60 -1.48 8.78
N PHE A 28 -31.69 -1.84 9.67
CA PHE A 28 -30.82 -3.02 9.51
C PHE A 28 -31.65 -4.33 9.48
N LYS A 29 -32.60 -4.47 10.40
CA LYS A 29 -33.52 -5.62 10.42
C LYS A 29 -34.41 -5.71 9.18
N ARG A 30 -34.86 -4.57 8.66
CA ARG A 30 -35.66 -4.52 7.42
C ARG A 30 -34.81 -4.90 6.19
N CYS A 31 -33.61 -4.36 6.05
CA CYS A 31 -32.69 -4.74 4.98
C CYS A 31 -32.32 -6.21 5.04
N TRP A 32 -32.00 -6.71 6.23
CA TRP A 32 -31.67 -8.12 6.45
C TRP A 32 -32.84 -9.07 6.16
N GLY A 33 -34.07 -8.66 6.55
CA GLY A 33 -35.29 -9.39 6.22
C GLY A 33 -35.57 -9.40 4.72
N ALA A 34 -35.32 -8.28 4.01
CA ALA A 34 -35.50 -8.20 2.55
C ALA A 34 -34.50 -9.09 1.80
N LEU A 35 -33.22 -9.14 2.27
CA LEU A 35 -32.18 -9.99 1.67
C LEU A 35 -32.47 -11.50 1.85
N ARG A 36 -33.18 -11.89 2.91
CA ARG A 36 -33.54 -13.30 3.18
C ARG A 36 -34.79 -13.78 2.50
N LYS A 37 -35.59 -12.89 1.89
CA LYS A 37 -36.78 -13.29 1.18
C LYS A 37 -36.40 -14.00 -0.12
N PRO A 38 -37.00 -15.17 -0.42
CA PRO A 38 -36.79 -15.82 -1.71
C PRO A 38 -37.25 -14.90 -2.84
N SER A 39 -36.51 -14.87 -3.93
CA SER A 39 -36.88 -14.07 -5.09
C SER A 39 -38.10 -14.70 -5.77
N ALA A 40 -39.19 -13.93 -5.88
CA ALA A 40 -40.35 -14.34 -6.64
C ALA A 40 -40.18 -14.14 -8.17
N LYS A 41 -39.15 -13.38 -8.58
CA LYS A 41 -38.94 -12.99 -9.98
C LYS A 41 -37.84 -13.81 -10.69
N TYR A 42 -36.86 -14.31 -9.97
CA TYR A 42 -35.70 -15.03 -10.54
C TYR A 42 -35.58 -16.42 -9.92
N SER A 43 -35.33 -17.43 -10.75
CA SER A 43 -35.05 -18.78 -10.23
C SER A 43 -33.71 -18.84 -9.49
N LEU A 44 -33.58 -19.78 -8.55
CA LEU A 44 -32.32 -20.00 -7.82
C LEU A 44 -31.16 -20.24 -8.79
N LEU A 45 -31.37 -21.00 -9.85
CA LEU A 45 -30.35 -21.25 -10.86
C LEU A 45 -29.89 -19.95 -11.54
N THR A 46 -30.82 -19.08 -11.89
CA THR A 46 -30.47 -17.77 -12.49
C THR A 46 -29.62 -16.94 -11.54
N LEU A 47 -29.95 -16.89 -10.25
CA LEU A 47 -29.19 -16.14 -9.26
C LEU A 47 -27.81 -16.73 -9.03
N LEU A 48 -27.68 -18.07 -9.00
CA LEU A 48 -26.38 -18.74 -8.87
C LEU A 48 -25.49 -18.49 -10.09
N VAL A 49 -26.04 -18.57 -11.30
CA VAL A 49 -25.29 -18.30 -12.54
C VAL A 49 -24.82 -16.84 -12.59
N LEU A 50 -25.72 -15.89 -12.31
CA LEU A 50 -25.36 -14.47 -12.28
C LEU A 50 -24.33 -14.17 -11.18
N GLY A 51 -24.47 -14.75 -9.99
CA GLY A 51 -23.53 -14.62 -8.88
C GLY A 51 -22.16 -15.22 -9.23
N PHE A 52 -22.13 -16.37 -9.88
CA PHE A 52 -20.90 -17.03 -10.31
C PHE A 52 -20.13 -16.17 -11.35
N PHE A 53 -20.77 -15.77 -12.40
CA PHE A 53 -20.12 -14.92 -13.42
C PHE A 53 -19.80 -13.52 -12.89
N GLY A 54 -20.69 -12.93 -12.09
CA GLY A 54 -20.43 -11.66 -11.41
C GLY A 54 -19.22 -11.74 -10.49
N GLY A 55 -19.06 -12.84 -9.74
CA GLY A 55 -17.91 -13.10 -8.90
C GLY A 55 -16.61 -13.22 -9.69
N ILE A 56 -16.60 -13.94 -10.82
CA ILE A 56 -15.43 -14.05 -11.70
C ILE A 56 -15.03 -12.68 -12.27
N ILE A 57 -16.00 -11.91 -12.78
CA ILE A 57 -15.74 -10.59 -13.35
C ILE A 57 -15.23 -9.64 -12.27
N PHE A 58 -15.84 -9.65 -11.09
CA PHE A 58 -15.40 -8.83 -9.95
C PHE A 58 -13.98 -9.18 -9.53
N TRP A 59 -13.70 -10.47 -9.32
CA TRP A 59 -12.38 -10.92 -8.88
C TRP A 59 -11.29 -10.65 -9.92
N GLY A 60 -11.58 -10.95 -11.20
CA GLY A 60 -10.66 -10.66 -12.30
C GLY A 60 -10.39 -9.16 -12.45
N GLY A 61 -11.44 -8.35 -12.44
CA GLY A 61 -11.34 -6.89 -12.51
C GLY A 61 -10.58 -6.29 -11.33
N PHE A 62 -10.86 -6.77 -10.12
CA PHE A 62 -10.17 -6.35 -8.91
C PHE A 62 -8.65 -6.65 -8.99
N ASN A 63 -8.27 -7.89 -9.34
CA ASN A 63 -6.86 -8.24 -9.46
C ASN A 63 -6.17 -7.45 -10.59
N THR A 64 -6.84 -7.26 -11.71
CA THR A 64 -6.31 -6.44 -12.82
C THR A 64 -6.06 -5.00 -12.36
N ALA A 65 -7.00 -4.39 -11.62
CA ALA A 65 -6.82 -3.06 -11.06
C ALA A 65 -5.65 -3.00 -10.06
N MET A 66 -5.52 -4.02 -9.20
CA MET A 66 -4.40 -4.11 -8.26
C MET A 66 -3.05 -4.17 -8.98
N GLU A 67 -2.91 -4.94 -10.05
CA GLU A 67 -1.67 -5.03 -10.82
C GLU A 67 -1.44 -3.78 -11.70
N ALA A 68 -2.48 -3.18 -12.24
CA ALA A 68 -2.37 -1.90 -12.96
C ALA A 68 -1.77 -0.79 -12.10
N THR A 69 -2.12 -0.76 -10.80
CA THR A 69 -1.55 0.20 -9.84
C THR A 69 -0.15 -0.16 -9.34
N ASN A 70 0.44 -1.28 -9.78
CA ASN A 70 1.84 -1.65 -9.52
C ASN A 70 2.79 -1.23 -10.65
N LYS A 71 2.27 -0.79 -11.79
CA LYS A 71 3.08 -0.37 -12.94
C LYS A 71 3.81 0.94 -12.63
N LEU A 72 5.01 1.09 -13.19
CA LEU A 72 5.83 2.30 -13.05
C LEU A 72 5.05 3.56 -13.45
N GLU A 73 4.32 3.48 -14.56
CA GLU A 73 3.54 4.58 -15.12
C GLU A 73 2.49 5.10 -14.16
N PHE A 74 1.90 4.23 -13.35
CA PHE A 74 0.95 4.63 -12.31
C PHE A 74 1.64 5.47 -11.22
N CYS A 75 2.79 5.03 -10.74
CA CYS A 75 3.52 5.73 -9.68
C CYS A 75 4.02 7.11 -10.13
N ILE A 76 4.60 7.20 -11.34
CA ILE A 76 5.10 8.45 -11.90
C ILE A 76 4.01 9.31 -12.57
N GLY A 77 2.77 8.86 -12.55
CA GLY A 77 1.60 9.66 -12.94
C GLY A 77 1.41 10.88 -12.03
N CYS A 78 1.89 10.82 -10.79
CA CYS A 78 1.94 11.95 -9.88
C CYS A 78 3.24 12.74 -10.09
N HIS A 79 3.11 14.07 -10.26
CA HIS A 79 4.30 14.92 -10.50
C HIS A 79 5.26 14.92 -9.31
N GLU A 80 4.76 14.76 -8.09
CA GLU A 80 5.56 14.67 -6.87
C GLU A 80 6.55 13.50 -6.94
N MET A 81 6.11 12.36 -7.48
CA MET A 81 6.99 11.20 -7.68
C MET A 81 7.88 11.37 -8.92
N ARG A 82 7.29 11.86 -10.03
CA ARG A 82 7.98 11.99 -11.31
C ARG A 82 9.12 12.98 -11.27
N ASP A 83 8.92 14.12 -10.61
CA ASP A 83 9.84 15.25 -10.66
C ASP A 83 10.89 15.22 -9.53
N THR A 84 10.73 14.32 -8.55
CA THR A 84 11.63 14.11 -7.41
C THR A 84 12.28 12.71 -7.45
N VAL A 85 11.76 11.77 -6.67
CA VAL A 85 12.35 10.44 -6.43
C VAL A 85 12.55 9.61 -7.70
N TYR A 86 11.74 9.82 -8.74
CA TYR A 86 11.95 9.12 -10.01
C TYR A 86 13.19 9.62 -10.75
N GLN A 87 13.52 10.92 -10.64
CA GLN A 87 14.75 11.45 -11.25
C GLN A 87 15.99 10.87 -10.55
N GLU A 88 15.96 10.75 -9.23
CA GLU A 88 17.02 10.12 -8.45
C GLU A 88 17.16 8.63 -8.80
N TYR A 89 16.04 7.91 -8.83
CA TYR A 89 15.99 6.49 -9.18
C TYR A 89 16.60 6.19 -10.54
N LYS A 90 16.40 7.06 -11.55
CA LYS A 90 16.98 6.88 -12.89
C LYS A 90 18.50 6.83 -12.91
N GLN A 91 19.16 7.35 -11.89
CA GLN A 91 20.62 7.38 -11.78
C GLN A 91 21.19 6.16 -11.06
N THR A 92 20.34 5.21 -10.64
CA THR A 92 20.75 4.05 -9.86
C THR A 92 20.93 2.78 -10.69
N ILE A 93 21.66 1.82 -10.13
CA ILE A 93 21.83 0.49 -10.72
C ILE A 93 20.53 -0.32 -10.77
N HIS A 94 19.54 0.03 -9.95
CA HIS A 94 18.22 -0.60 -9.99
C HIS A 94 17.38 -0.14 -11.17
N TYR A 95 17.68 1.03 -11.72
CA TYR A 95 17.06 1.51 -12.96
C TYR A 95 17.74 0.95 -14.20
N SER A 96 19.08 0.97 -14.25
CA SER A 96 19.86 0.52 -15.40
C SER A 96 21.15 -0.16 -14.94
N ASN A 97 21.36 -1.39 -15.37
CA ASN A 97 22.51 -2.19 -14.99
C ASN A 97 22.92 -3.15 -16.13
N ARG A 98 24.06 -3.81 -15.96
CA ARG A 98 24.63 -4.74 -16.95
C ARG A 98 23.76 -6.00 -17.22
N THR A 99 22.86 -6.36 -16.31
CA THR A 99 22.02 -7.57 -16.44
C THR A 99 20.73 -7.31 -17.20
N GLY A 100 20.34 -6.04 -17.37
CA GLY A 100 19.08 -5.63 -17.98
C GLY A 100 17.84 -5.81 -17.09
N VAL A 101 17.99 -6.28 -15.87
CA VAL A 101 16.88 -6.40 -14.90
C VAL A 101 16.65 -5.07 -14.21
N ARG A 102 15.46 -4.51 -14.39
CA ARG A 102 15.05 -3.26 -13.74
C ARG A 102 14.05 -3.56 -12.64
N ALA A 103 14.33 -3.09 -11.42
CA ALA A 103 13.37 -3.09 -10.34
C ALA A 103 12.47 -1.85 -10.45
N VAL A 104 11.15 -2.02 -10.54
CA VAL A 104 10.22 -0.88 -10.56
C VAL A 104 9.80 -0.48 -9.13
N CYS A 105 9.16 0.68 -8.98
CA CYS A 105 8.78 1.21 -7.66
C CYS A 105 8.07 0.17 -6.79
N SER A 106 7.12 -0.57 -7.36
CA SER A 106 6.37 -1.59 -6.64
C SER A 106 7.20 -2.80 -6.20
N ASP A 107 8.36 -3.05 -6.80
CA ASP A 107 9.21 -4.18 -6.37
C ASP A 107 9.82 -3.95 -4.98
N CYS A 108 10.05 -2.68 -4.62
CA CYS A 108 10.57 -2.28 -3.32
C CYS A 108 9.47 -1.79 -2.35
N HIS A 109 8.40 -1.15 -2.89
CA HIS A 109 7.40 -0.46 -2.09
C HIS A 109 6.10 -1.22 -1.88
N VAL A 110 5.88 -2.35 -2.58
CA VAL A 110 4.65 -3.14 -2.48
C VAL A 110 5.00 -4.61 -2.24
N PRO A 111 4.64 -5.18 -1.08
CA PRO A 111 4.85 -6.59 -0.79
C PRO A 111 4.25 -7.51 -1.86
N LYS A 112 4.93 -8.63 -2.14
CA LYS A 112 4.46 -9.61 -3.13
C LYS A 112 3.32 -10.48 -2.60
N ASP A 113 3.30 -10.79 -1.30
CA ASP A 113 2.23 -11.58 -0.72
C ASP A 113 0.92 -10.78 -0.68
N TRP A 114 -0.18 -11.49 -0.84
CA TRP A 114 -1.50 -10.88 -1.04
C TRP A 114 -1.97 -10.05 0.16
N THR A 115 -1.77 -10.56 1.38
CA THR A 115 -2.26 -9.90 2.60
C THR A 115 -1.56 -8.58 2.84
N HIS A 116 -0.22 -8.59 2.85
CA HIS A 116 0.57 -7.38 3.05
C HIS A 116 0.43 -6.40 1.88
N LYS A 117 0.26 -6.92 0.64
CA LYS A 117 -0.09 -6.10 -0.53
C LYS A 117 -1.39 -5.31 -0.28
N MET A 118 -2.44 -5.95 0.22
CA MET A 118 -3.71 -5.27 0.50
C MET A 118 -3.57 -4.24 1.61
N ILE A 119 -2.87 -4.57 2.69
CA ILE A 119 -2.59 -3.63 3.78
C ILE A 119 -1.82 -2.41 3.25
N ARG A 120 -0.76 -2.64 2.47
CA ARG A 120 0.04 -1.54 1.88
C ARG A 120 -0.79 -0.66 0.95
N LYS A 121 -1.67 -1.25 0.12
CA LYS A 121 -2.57 -0.51 -0.76
C LYS A 121 -3.59 0.33 0.02
N ALA A 122 -4.12 -0.20 1.11
CA ALA A 122 -4.98 0.56 2.02
C ALA A 122 -4.23 1.74 2.65
N GLN A 123 -2.99 1.54 3.11
CA GLN A 123 -2.14 2.62 3.63
C GLN A 123 -1.83 3.68 2.56
N ALA A 124 -1.57 3.28 1.32
CA ALA A 124 -1.33 4.21 0.21
C ALA A 124 -2.51 5.15 -0.08
N SER A 125 -3.73 4.82 0.34
CA SER A 125 -4.88 5.72 0.24
C SER A 125 -4.68 7.02 1.04
N PHE A 126 -3.95 6.97 2.15
CA PHE A 126 -3.59 8.16 2.93
C PHE A 126 -2.54 9.01 2.22
N GLU A 127 -1.64 8.41 1.45
CA GLU A 127 -0.66 9.12 0.60
C GLU A 127 -1.37 9.89 -0.51
N VAL A 128 -2.37 9.26 -1.15
CA VAL A 128 -3.25 9.92 -2.12
C VAL A 128 -4.03 11.07 -1.48
N TRP A 129 -4.50 10.90 -0.25
CA TRP A 129 -5.15 11.96 0.50
C TRP A 129 -4.19 13.13 0.77
N GLY A 130 -2.95 12.85 1.22
CA GLY A 130 -1.92 13.87 1.41
C GLY A 130 -1.62 14.66 0.13
N LYS A 131 -1.65 14.00 -1.05
CA LYS A 131 -1.55 14.68 -2.35
C LYS A 131 -2.76 15.63 -2.57
N LEU A 132 -3.98 15.15 -2.33
CA LEU A 132 -5.19 15.96 -2.54
C LEU A 132 -5.27 17.18 -1.62
N THR A 133 -4.67 17.09 -0.44
CA THR A 133 -4.59 18.19 0.54
C THR A 133 -3.40 19.13 0.30
N GLY A 134 -2.54 18.82 -0.66
CA GLY A 134 -1.37 19.63 -0.98
C GLY A 134 -0.22 19.52 0.01
N ASP A 135 -0.10 18.39 0.69
CA ASP A 135 0.90 18.16 1.74
C ASP A 135 2.33 18.02 1.19
N VAL A 136 2.47 17.57 -0.07
CA VAL A 136 3.75 17.28 -0.74
C VAL A 136 3.75 17.78 -2.21
N ASP A 137 2.90 18.74 -2.54
CA ASP A 137 2.62 19.19 -3.90
C ASP A 137 3.72 20.08 -4.51
N THR A 138 4.72 20.50 -3.72
CA THR A 138 5.90 21.22 -4.22
C THR A 138 7.19 20.52 -3.81
N PRO A 139 8.30 20.71 -4.56
CA PRO A 139 9.60 20.15 -4.19
C PRO A 139 10.05 20.52 -2.78
N GLU A 140 9.78 21.75 -2.35
CA GLU A 140 10.17 22.24 -1.02
C GLU A 140 9.39 21.51 0.08
N LYS A 141 8.08 21.31 -0.09
CA LYS A 141 7.26 20.55 0.86
C LYS A 141 7.66 19.09 0.90
N PHE A 142 7.98 18.51 -0.27
CA PHE A 142 8.48 17.14 -0.35
C PHE A 142 9.80 17.00 0.42
N GLU A 143 10.77 17.89 0.19
CA GLU A 143 12.05 17.88 0.90
C GLU A 143 11.88 18.07 2.42
N ALA A 144 11.00 18.96 2.85
CA ALA A 144 10.71 19.16 4.27
C ALA A 144 10.15 17.91 4.97
N LYS A 145 9.50 17.01 4.22
CA LYS A 145 8.96 15.73 4.74
C LYS A 145 9.85 14.53 4.43
N ARG A 146 10.92 14.68 3.66
CA ARG A 146 11.75 13.56 3.16
C ARG A 146 12.23 12.65 4.30
N MET A 147 12.71 13.20 5.39
CA MET A 147 13.18 12.39 6.54
C MET A 147 12.05 11.59 7.17
N GLN A 148 10.88 12.18 7.34
CA GLN A 148 9.71 11.48 7.86
C GLN A 148 9.28 10.34 6.93
N LEU A 149 9.18 10.60 5.62
CA LEU A 149 8.81 9.61 4.61
C LEU A 149 9.82 8.46 4.55
N ALA A 150 11.11 8.78 4.55
CA ALA A 150 12.19 7.79 4.55
C ALA A 150 12.15 6.92 5.82
N THR A 151 11.97 7.52 6.98
CA THR A 151 11.89 6.79 8.26
C THR A 151 10.72 5.82 8.29
N HIS A 152 9.54 6.22 7.80
CA HIS A 152 8.39 5.33 7.70
C HIS A 152 8.67 4.14 6.77
N GLU A 153 9.32 4.39 5.63
CA GLU A 153 9.62 3.33 4.67
C GLU A 153 10.70 2.37 5.20
N TRP A 154 11.76 2.88 5.84
CA TRP A 154 12.78 2.05 6.49
C TRP A 154 12.19 1.19 7.61
N ALA A 155 11.29 1.75 8.42
CA ALA A 155 10.58 1.01 9.46
C ALA A 155 9.73 -0.13 8.88
N ARG A 156 9.04 0.12 7.77
CA ARG A 156 8.25 -0.89 7.05
C ARG A 156 9.13 -2.01 6.50
N MET A 157 10.24 -1.66 5.83
CA MET A 157 11.20 -2.63 5.30
C MET A 157 11.88 -3.41 6.44
N LYS A 158 12.11 -2.76 7.59
CA LYS A 158 12.63 -3.43 8.77
C LYS A 158 11.62 -4.43 9.34
N ALA A 159 10.36 -4.07 9.43
CA ALA A 159 9.29 -4.94 9.92
C ALA A 159 9.07 -6.17 9.02
N SER A 160 9.29 -6.05 7.70
CA SER A 160 9.22 -7.17 6.75
C SER A 160 10.49 -8.02 6.69
N GLY A 161 11.54 -7.68 7.45
CA GLY A 161 12.86 -8.33 7.33
C GLY A 161 13.51 -8.07 5.97
N SER A 162 13.21 -6.94 5.31
CA SER A 162 13.66 -6.61 3.95
C SER A 162 13.18 -7.63 2.89
N ALA A 163 11.97 -8.18 3.06
CA ALA A 163 11.41 -9.21 2.17
C ALA A 163 11.38 -8.75 0.70
N GLU A 164 11.16 -7.46 0.45
CA GLU A 164 11.15 -6.90 -0.89
C GLU A 164 12.49 -7.03 -1.59
N CYS A 165 13.59 -6.85 -0.87
CA CYS A 165 14.96 -7.05 -1.39
C CYS A 165 15.20 -8.54 -1.70
N LEU A 166 14.76 -9.42 -0.80
CA LEU A 166 14.94 -10.87 -0.92
C LEU A 166 14.16 -11.50 -2.07
N ASN A 167 13.17 -10.80 -2.65
CA ASN A 167 12.51 -11.24 -3.87
C ASN A 167 13.45 -11.36 -5.08
N CYS A 168 14.57 -10.60 -5.09
CA CYS A 168 15.55 -10.61 -6.17
C CYS A 168 16.96 -10.97 -5.66
N HIS A 169 17.30 -10.58 -4.42
CA HIS A 169 18.60 -10.81 -3.80
C HIS A 169 18.54 -12.03 -2.85
N ASN A 170 18.93 -13.19 -3.35
CA ASN A 170 19.11 -14.35 -2.48
C ASN A 170 20.51 -14.31 -1.85
N PHE A 171 20.56 -14.18 -0.54
CA PHE A 171 21.81 -14.08 0.21
C PHE A 171 22.73 -15.30 0.02
N ASP A 172 22.15 -16.49 -0.01
CA ASP A 172 22.91 -17.75 -0.17
C ASP A 172 23.39 -18.00 -1.60
N ALA A 173 22.80 -17.26 -2.58
CA ALA A 173 23.23 -17.30 -3.97
C ALA A 173 24.27 -16.23 -4.34
N MET A 174 24.64 -15.35 -3.38
CA MET A 174 25.69 -14.36 -3.62
C MET A 174 27.07 -15.01 -3.64
N SER A 175 27.76 -14.93 -4.79
CA SER A 175 29.09 -15.51 -4.95
C SER A 175 30.11 -14.81 -4.08
N SER A 176 30.81 -15.58 -3.25
CA SER A 176 31.94 -15.10 -2.44
C SER A 176 33.14 -14.65 -3.29
N GLU A 177 33.28 -15.22 -4.50
CA GLU A 177 34.39 -14.93 -5.40
C GLU A 177 34.18 -13.64 -6.20
N LEU A 178 32.92 -13.34 -6.53
CA LEU A 178 32.56 -12.16 -7.31
C LEU A 178 32.38 -10.90 -6.44
N GLN A 179 32.21 -11.06 -5.16
CA GLN A 179 32.18 -9.93 -4.21
C GLN A 179 33.62 -9.50 -3.86
N LYS A 180 33.82 -8.20 -3.67
CA LYS A 180 35.04 -7.71 -3.03
C LYS A 180 35.11 -8.26 -1.60
N GLN A 181 36.33 -8.52 -1.10
CA GLN A 181 36.56 -9.16 0.22
C GLN A 181 35.88 -8.40 1.39
N THR A 182 35.94 -7.05 1.38
CA THR A 182 35.33 -6.25 2.46
C THR A 182 33.81 -6.36 2.50
N PRO A 183 33.07 -6.15 1.40
CA PRO A 183 31.62 -6.41 1.36
C PRO A 183 31.25 -7.84 1.75
N TYR A 184 31.99 -8.84 1.27
CA TYR A 184 31.73 -10.22 1.62
C TYR A 184 31.82 -10.48 3.12
N LYS A 185 32.90 -10.01 3.77
CA LYS A 185 33.07 -10.15 5.23
C LYS A 185 31.95 -9.44 6.00
N LYS A 186 31.59 -8.21 5.58
CA LYS A 186 30.48 -7.48 6.21
C LYS A 186 29.14 -8.22 6.05
N HIS A 187 28.87 -8.83 4.91
CA HIS A 187 27.66 -9.61 4.70
C HIS A 187 27.63 -10.87 5.58
N MET A 188 28.75 -11.58 5.72
CA MET A 188 28.83 -12.75 6.61
C MET A 188 28.62 -12.37 8.08
N GLN A 189 29.22 -11.26 8.52
CA GLN A 189 29.01 -10.72 9.85
C GLN A 189 27.55 -10.30 10.08
N ALA A 190 26.98 -9.55 9.15
CA ALA A 190 25.58 -9.12 9.22
C ALA A 190 24.60 -10.30 9.34
N LYS A 191 24.84 -11.38 8.57
CA LYS A 191 24.07 -12.62 8.66
C LYS A 191 24.17 -13.26 10.05
N ALA A 192 25.38 -13.32 10.64
CA ALA A 192 25.60 -13.85 11.98
C ALA A 192 24.96 -13.00 13.09
N GLU A 193 24.88 -11.69 12.89
CA GLU A 193 24.26 -10.73 13.81
C GLU A 193 22.75 -10.58 13.61
N GLY A 194 22.16 -11.27 12.62
CA GLY A 194 20.73 -11.14 12.29
C GLY A 194 20.33 -9.78 11.71
N LYS A 195 21.32 -9.03 11.18
CA LYS A 195 21.04 -7.77 10.46
C LYS A 195 20.37 -8.06 9.12
N ILE A 196 19.51 -7.16 8.71
CA ILE A 196 18.77 -7.24 7.45
C ILE A 196 19.25 -6.17 6.45
N CYS A 197 18.86 -6.30 5.18
CA CYS A 197 19.40 -5.46 4.10
C CYS A 197 19.26 -3.96 4.38
N ILE A 198 18.09 -3.50 4.85
CA ILE A 198 17.81 -2.08 5.07
C ILE A 198 18.57 -1.49 6.27
N ASP A 199 19.12 -2.29 7.16
CA ASP A 199 19.94 -1.77 8.26
C ASP A 199 21.17 -1.05 7.73
N CYS A 200 21.76 -1.53 6.60
CA CYS A 200 22.96 -0.97 5.99
C CYS A 200 22.69 -0.33 4.61
N HIS A 201 21.72 -0.86 3.83
CA HIS A 201 21.48 -0.44 2.45
C HIS A 201 20.39 0.62 2.33
N LYS A 202 20.60 1.78 2.93
CA LYS A 202 19.78 2.98 2.74
C LYS A 202 20.31 3.80 1.56
N GLY A 203 19.47 4.59 0.92
CA GLY A 203 19.88 5.48 -0.19
C GLY A 203 20.20 4.77 -1.52
N ILE A 204 19.84 3.49 -1.70
CA ILE A 204 20.18 2.70 -2.90
C ILE A 204 19.36 3.06 -4.14
N ALA A 205 18.21 3.71 -3.97
CA ALA A 205 17.32 4.09 -5.05
C ALA A 205 16.93 5.57 -5.01
N HIS A 206 17.11 6.22 -3.87
CA HIS A 206 16.80 7.63 -3.64
C HIS A 206 17.91 8.27 -2.82
N HIS A 207 18.09 9.58 -2.97
CA HIS A 207 19.01 10.33 -2.12
C HIS A 207 18.58 10.23 -0.66
N LEU A 208 19.55 10.09 0.22
CA LEU A 208 19.30 10.15 1.66
C LEU A 208 18.79 11.56 2.05
N PRO A 209 17.90 11.65 3.05
CA PRO A 209 17.52 12.95 3.61
C PRO A 209 18.76 13.72 4.09
N LYS A 210 18.74 15.04 3.94
CA LYS A 210 19.87 15.90 4.36
C LYS A 210 20.20 15.80 5.86
N GLU A 211 19.18 15.53 6.65
CA GLU A 211 19.28 15.39 8.11
C GLU A 211 19.70 13.97 8.53
N TYR A 212 19.85 13.06 7.58
CA TYR A 212 20.25 11.69 7.90
C TYR A 212 21.73 11.65 8.28
N VAL A 213 22.00 11.12 9.46
CA VAL A 213 23.34 10.77 9.94
C VAL A 213 23.42 9.27 10.00
N ASP A 214 24.43 8.69 9.37
CA ASP A 214 24.66 7.25 9.45
C ASP A 214 25.10 6.89 10.87
N PRO A 215 24.39 5.98 11.57
CA PRO A 215 24.78 5.60 12.94
C PRO A 215 26.11 4.85 13.04
N ASP A 216 26.65 4.38 11.89
CA ASP A 216 27.92 3.62 11.82
C ASP A 216 29.10 4.48 11.30
N GLU A 217 28.90 5.81 11.04
CA GLU A 217 29.96 6.79 10.81
C GLU A 217 30.32 7.54 12.10
#